data_3e08ae984c3d6862caabb34502a92eed
#
_entry.id   3e08ae984c3d6862caabb34502a92eed
#
_cell.length_a   1.000
_cell.length_b   1.000
_cell.length_c   1.000
_cell.angle_alpha   90.00
_cell.angle_beta   90.00
_cell.angle_gamma   90.00
#
_symmetry.space_group_name_H-M   'P 1'
#
loop_
_entity.id
_entity.type
_entity.pdbx_description
1 polymer ?
#
loop_
_entity_poly.entity_id
_entity_poly.type
_entity_poly.pdbx_seq_one_letter_code
_entity_poly.pdbx_strand_id
1 'polypeptide(L)'
;IGQEAMHSKEHATYNEYAEAHGIDLRTLELRIKVLLEWITKFTTKKQRLAATCALEHFTATMAEQLLLREDLTTQIDDEKMYKLWLWHAIEENEHKSVAYDAYQATGGGYWIRTITMALSTVMFIGVIAWFQVDLLRKDGQLFNWKSWGYGLKTLFGPRNGYLTGLIVPYLQYYK
;
A
#
# COMPACT_ATOMS: atom_id res chain seq x y z
N ILE A 1 -3.80 9.61 17.35
CA ILE A 1 -5.25 9.24 17.37
C ILE A 1 -6.06 10.16 16.45
N GLY A 2 -5.84 11.47 16.45
CA GLY A 2 -6.58 12.40 15.59
C GLY A 2 -6.23 12.25 14.10
N GLN A 3 -4.97 12.04 13.79
CA GLN A 3 -4.44 11.89 12.43
C GLN A 3 -5.01 10.63 11.76
N GLU A 4 -4.96 9.48 12.42
CA GLU A 4 -5.55 8.22 11.96
C GLU A 4 -7.07 8.30 11.71
N ALA A 5 -7.78 9.06 12.54
CA ALA A 5 -9.22 9.27 12.33
C ALA A 5 -9.50 10.10 11.07
N MET A 6 -8.66 11.09 10.78
CA MET A 6 -8.76 11.87 9.53
C MET A 6 -8.39 11.02 8.33
N HIS A 7 -7.30 10.25 8.41
CA HIS A 7 -6.88 9.29 7.40
C HIS A 7 -8.03 8.34 7.00
N SER A 8 -8.62 7.67 7.98
CA SER A 8 -9.76 6.77 7.76
C SER A 8 -10.96 7.48 7.13
N LYS A 9 -11.23 8.73 7.52
CA LYS A 9 -12.33 9.52 6.96
C LYS A 9 -12.09 9.87 5.49
N GLU A 10 -10.87 10.29 5.13
CA GLU A 10 -10.53 10.61 3.74
C GLU A 10 -10.59 9.38 2.84
N HIS A 11 -10.13 8.22 3.32
CA HIS A 11 -10.29 6.96 2.59
C HIS A 11 -11.77 6.60 2.38
N ALA A 12 -12.62 6.76 3.40
CA ALA A 12 -14.05 6.50 3.26
C ALA A 12 -14.70 7.43 2.21
N THR A 13 -14.35 8.71 2.25
CA THR A 13 -14.86 9.70 1.27
C THR A 13 -14.37 9.36 -0.16
N TYR A 14 -13.10 8.95 -0.32
CA TYR A 14 -12.58 8.52 -1.60
C TYR A 14 -13.30 7.27 -2.12
N ASN A 15 -13.55 6.29 -1.26
CA ASN A 15 -14.24 5.06 -1.60
C ASN A 15 -15.68 5.32 -2.04
N GLU A 16 -16.42 6.20 -1.32
CA GLU A 16 -17.77 6.63 -1.71
C GLU A 16 -17.77 7.31 -3.09
N TYR A 17 -16.78 8.17 -3.35
CA TYR A 17 -16.62 8.79 -4.66
C TYR A 17 -16.38 7.77 -5.77
N ALA A 18 -15.49 6.82 -5.56
CA ALA A 18 -15.18 5.77 -6.53
C ALA A 18 -16.39 4.85 -6.79
N GLU A 19 -17.15 4.49 -5.75
CA GLU A 19 -18.40 3.72 -5.88
C GLU A 19 -19.46 4.47 -6.71
N ALA A 20 -19.59 5.78 -6.50
CA ALA A 20 -20.50 6.62 -7.28
C ALA A 20 -20.13 6.65 -8.79
N HIS A 21 -18.84 6.37 -9.11
CA HIS A 21 -18.34 6.26 -10.49
C HIS A 21 -18.29 4.81 -11.02
N GLY A 22 -18.95 3.87 -10.33
CA GLY A 22 -19.14 2.50 -10.80
C GLY A 22 -18.01 1.52 -10.41
N ILE A 23 -17.09 1.92 -9.53
CA ILE A 23 -16.04 1.04 -9.01
C ILE A 23 -16.56 0.34 -7.75
N ASP A 24 -16.77 -0.97 -7.79
CA ASP A 24 -17.25 -1.76 -6.66
C ASP A 24 -16.12 -2.00 -5.62
N LEU A 25 -15.86 -0.99 -4.81
CA LEU A 25 -14.88 -1.06 -3.72
C LEU A 25 -15.42 -1.80 -2.51
N ARG A 26 -16.71 -1.74 -2.25
CA ARG A 26 -17.34 -2.40 -1.10
C ARG A 26 -17.09 -3.91 -1.09
N THR A 27 -17.20 -4.55 -2.24
CA THR A 27 -16.88 -5.98 -2.36
C THR A 27 -15.40 -6.25 -2.08
N LEU A 28 -14.49 -5.38 -2.53
CA LEU A 28 -13.05 -5.51 -2.28
C LEU A 28 -12.74 -5.34 -0.79
N GLU A 29 -13.29 -4.32 -0.14
CA GLU A 29 -13.15 -4.09 1.31
C GLU A 29 -13.63 -5.29 2.13
N LEU A 30 -14.80 -5.85 1.79
CA LEU A 30 -15.34 -7.02 2.49
C LEU A 30 -14.40 -8.24 2.38
N ARG A 31 -13.82 -8.46 1.21
CA ARG A 31 -12.85 -9.55 0.98
C ARG A 31 -11.58 -9.37 1.80
N ILE A 32 -11.05 -8.13 1.87
CA ILE A 32 -9.90 -7.80 2.74
C ILE A 32 -10.25 -8.01 4.20
N LYS A 33 -11.40 -7.54 4.65
CA LYS A 33 -11.85 -7.73 6.03
C LYS A 33 -11.88 -9.21 6.41
N VAL A 34 -12.48 -10.05 5.59
CA VAL A 34 -12.53 -11.51 5.81
C VAL A 34 -11.12 -12.11 5.86
N LEU A 35 -10.22 -11.71 4.95
CA LEU A 35 -8.83 -12.14 4.94
C LEU A 35 -8.11 -11.76 6.23
N LEU A 36 -8.24 -10.51 6.69
CA LEU A 36 -7.60 -10.02 7.92
C LEU A 36 -8.17 -10.71 9.17
N GLU A 37 -9.47 -10.94 9.22
CA GLU A 37 -10.09 -11.71 10.31
C GLU A 37 -9.55 -13.15 10.37
N TRP A 38 -9.39 -13.78 9.21
CA TRP A 38 -8.81 -15.12 9.11
C TRP A 38 -7.35 -15.13 9.59
N ILE A 39 -6.51 -14.20 9.10
CA ILE A 39 -5.11 -14.06 9.52
C ILE A 39 -5.02 -13.85 11.04
N THR A 40 -5.90 -13.01 11.60
CA THR A 40 -5.91 -12.69 13.03
C THR A 40 -6.13 -13.93 13.91
N LYS A 41 -6.86 -14.94 13.43
CA LYS A 41 -7.09 -16.20 14.16
C LYS A 41 -5.82 -17.06 14.29
N PHE A 42 -4.89 -16.95 13.34
CA PHE A 42 -3.69 -17.80 13.28
C PHE A 42 -2.39 -17.07 13.63
N THR A 43 -2.47 -15.79 14.01
CA THR A 43 -1.30 -14.97 14.32
C THR A 43 -1.33 -14.47 15.76
N THR A 44 -0.15 -14.40 16.38
CA THR A 44 0.04 -13.80 17.69
C THR A 44 -0.02 -12.27 17.61
N LYS A 45 -0.25 -11.61 18.74
CA LYS A 45 -0.22 -10.13 18.84
C LYS A 45 1.11 -9.56 18.33
N LYS A 46 2.24 -10.23 18.62
CA LYS A 46 3.58 -9.81 18.20
C LYS A 46 3.76 -9.93 16.68
N GLN A 47 3.26 -11.00 16.06
CA GLN A 47 3.28 -11.15 14.61
C GLN A 47 2.40 -10.11 13.91
N ARG A 48 1.23 -9.80 14.47
CA ARG A 48 0.36 -8.74 13.93
C ARG A 48 1.04 -7.38 14.00
N LEU A 49 1.69 -7.04 15.12
CA LEU A 49 2.45 -5.80 15.23
C LEU A 49 3.63 -5.77 14.25
N ALA A 50 4.32 -6.89 14.03
CA ALA A 50 5.36 -7.01 13.00
C ALA A 50 4.78 -6.82 11.58
N ALA A 51 3.56 -7.31 11.33
CA ALA A 51 2.88 -7.08 10.05
C ALA A 51 2.49 -5.60 9.87
N THR A 52 2.04 -4.93 10.93
CA THR A 52 1.83 -3.47 10.90
C THR A 52 3.13 -2.75 10.55
N CYS A 53 4.25 -3.07 11.21
CA CYS A 53 5.56 -2.47 10.87
C CYS A 53 5.95 -2.70 9.39
N ALA A 54 5.64 -3.87 8.85
CA ALA A 54 5.92 -4.18 7.45
C ALA A 54 5.06 -3.35 6.50
N LEU A 55 3.76 -3.23 6.76
CA LEU A 55 2.84 -2.45 5.94
C LEU A 55 3.15 -0.94 6.02
N GLU A 56 3.39 -0.40 7.21
CA GLU A 56 3.83 0.99 7.40
C GLU A 56 5.15 1.30 6.67
N HIS A 57 6.08 0.35 6.64
CA HIS A 57 7.29 0.51 5.85
C HIS A 57 7.01 0.55 4.34
N PHE A 58 6.07 -0.27 3.86
CA PHE A 58 5.66 -0.25 2.44
C PHE A 58 4.98 1.06 2.07
N THR A 59 3.97 1.46 2.84
CA THR A 59 3.19 2.66 2.54
C THR A 59 4.05 3.91 2.61
N ALA A 60 4.89 4.05 3.65
CA ALA A 60 5.84 5.15 3.75
C ALA A 60 6.87 5.17 2.61
N THR A 61 7.39 3.99 2.20
CA THR A 61 8.35 3.92 1.10
C THR A 61 7.70 4.29 -0.24
N MET A 62 6.46 3.88 -0.47
CA MET A 62 5.69 4.29 -1.65
C MET A 62 5.35 5.78 -1.61
N ALA A 63 4.99 6.31 -0.46
CA ALA A 63 4.71 7.71 -0.23
C ALA A 63 5.95 8.59 -0.50
N GLU A 64 7.12 8.17 -0.02
CA GLU A 64 8.38 8.86 -0.30
C GLU A 64 8.67 8.96 -1.82
N GLN A 65 8.40 7.89 -2.58
CA GLN A 65 8.53 7.94 -4.04
C GLN A 65 7.57 8.95 -4.66
N LEU A 66 6.34 9.05 -4.16
CA LEU A 66 5.38 10.05 -4.66
C LEU A 66 5.87 11.48 -4.38
N LEU A 67 6.44 11.73 -3.20
CA LEU A 67 6.95 13.05 -2.81
C LEU A 67 8.21 13.47 -3.58
N LEU A 68 9.07 12.52 -3.94
CA LEU A 68 10.35 12.79 -4.59
C LEU A 68 10.28 12.80 -6.12
N ARG A 69 9.18 12.33 -6.71
CA ARG A 69 9.06 12.12 -8.16
C ARG A 69 7.98 13.00 -8.77
N GLU A 70 8.39 14.14 -9.30
CA GLU A 70 7.49 15.05 -10.03
C GLU A 70 6.78 14.39 -11.22
N ASP A 71 7.42 13.41 -11.89
CA ASP A 71 6.83 12.67 -12.99
C ASP A 71 5.61 11.82 -12.61
N LEU A 72 5.45 11.50 -11.33
CA LEU A 72 4.25 10.84 -10.80
C LEU A 72 3.17 11.85 -10.42
N THR A 73 3.57 12.93 -9.73
CA THR A 73 2.63 13.93 -9.23
C THR A 73 2.01 14.76 -10.35
N THR A 74 2.75 15.05 -11.42
CA THR A 74 2.25 15.76 -12.60
C THR A 74 1.20 14.99 -13.42
N GLN A 75 0.98 13.71 -13.12
CA GLN A 75 -0.09 12.92 -13.73
C GLN A 75 -1.44 13.06 -13.02
N ILE A 76 -1.48 13.78 -11.90
CA ILE A 76 -2.71 14.02 -11.13
C ILE A 76 -3.29 15.37 -11.56
N ASP A 77 -4.23 15.36 -12.50
CA ASP A 77 -4.82 16.58 -13.07
C ASP A 77 -5.78 17.29 -12.09
N ASP A 78 -6.43 16.56 -11.20
CA ASP A 78 -7.35 17.14 -10.20
C ASP A 78 -6.59 17.71 -9.01
N GLU A 79 -6.70 19.01 -8.77
CA GLU A 79 -6.00 19.73 -7.69
C GLU A 79 -6.37 19.22 -6.31
N LYS A 80 -7.61 18.78 -6.10
CA LYS A 80 -8.04 18.24 -4.78
C LYS A 80 -7.41 16.87 -4.54
N MET A 81 -7.41 16.02 -5.57
CA MET A 81 -6.74 14.72 -5.50
C MET A 81 -5.24 14.88 -5.31
N TYR A 82 -4.60 15.81 -6.02
CA TYR A 82 -3.20 16.12 -5.84
C TYR A 82 -2.86 16.49 -4.38
N LYS A 83 -3.62 17.42 -3.79
CA LYS A 83 -3.44 17.83 -2.38
C LYS A 83 -3.69 16.70 -1.40
N LEU A 84 -4.73 15.88 -1.65
CA LEU A 84 -5.04 14.71 -0.84
C LEU A 84 -3.90 13.70 -0.83
N TRP A 85 -3.39 13.36 -2.02
CA TRP A 85 -2.29 12.39 -2.13
C TRP A 85 -0.97 12.91 -1.55
N LEU A 86 -0.67 14.20 -1.68
CA LEU A 86 0.51 14.79 -1.01
C LEU A 86 0.38 14.77 0.51
N TRP A 87 -0.78 15.16 1.04
CA TRP A 87 -1.05 15.11 2.48
C TRP A 87 -0.91 13.67 3.00
N HIS A 88 -1.55 12.72 2.33
CA HIS A 88 -1.48 11.30 2.67
C HIS A 88 -0.04 10.78 2.64
N ALA A 89 0.75 11.14 1.63
CA ALA A 89 2.13 10.73 1.53
C ALA A 89 3.02 11.29 2.66
N ILE A 90 2.75 12.51 3.14
CA ILE A 90 3.46 13.08 4.29
C ILE A 90 3.10 12.31 5.56
N GLU A 91 1.82 12.05 5.79
CA GLU A 91 1.31 11.33 6.95
C GLU A 91 1.88 9.90 7.04
N GLU A 92 1.89 9.14 5.95
CA GLU A 92 2.47 7.80 5.90
C GLU A 92 3.95 7.77 6.31
N ASN A 93 4.71 8.81 5.95
CA ASN A 93 6.11 8.90 6.35
C ASN A 93 6.30 9.12 7.86
N GLU A 94 5.34 9.74 8.54
CA GLU A 94 5.38 9.93 10.00
C GLU A 94 5.07 8.63 10.76
N HIS A 95 4.22 7.75 10.21
CA HIS A 95 3.78 6.51 10.86
C HIS A 95 4.84 5.41 10.91
N LYS A 96 5.74 5.38 9.97
CA LYS A 96 6.79 4.35 9.83
C LYS A 96 7.59 4.13 11.11
N SER A 97 8.01 5.18 11.79
CA SER A 97 8.80 5.09 13.02
C SER A 97 7.96 4.63 14.21
N VAL A 98 6.72 5.08 14.31
CA VAL A 98 5.82 4.78 15.43
C VAL A 98 5.55 3.27 15.56
N ALA A 99 5.24 2.60 14.45
CA ALA A 99 5.00 1.17 14.44
C ALA A 99 6.26 0.37 14.81
N TYR A 100 7.42 0.79 14.30
CA TYR A 100 8.70 0.15 14.62
C TYR A 100 9.08 0.32 16.09
N ASP A 101 8.97 1.51 16.64
CA ASP A 101 9.28 1.81 18.04
C ASP A 101 8.36 1.02 18.99
N ALA A 102 7.07 0.94 18.67
CA ALA A 102 6.12 0.11 19.42
C ALA A 102 6.51 -1.37 19.39
N TYR A 103 6.94 -1.88 18.24
CA TYR A 103 7.42 -3.26 18.10
C TYR A 103 8.65 -3.53 18.98
N GLN A 104 9.63 -2.63 18.96
CA GLN A 104 10.83 -2.74 19.80
C GLN A 104 10.48 -2.67 21.27
N ALA A 105 9.61 -1.75 21.71
CA ALA A 105 9.16 -1.62 23.09
C ALA A 105 8.48 -2.89 23.63
N THR A 106 7.86 -3.69 22.76
CA THR A 106 7.27 -4.98 23.14
C THR A 106 8.26 -6.16 23.14
N GLY A 107 9.55 -5.90 23.01
CA GLY A 107 10.58 -6.92 22.87
C GLY A 107 10.49 -7.68 21.55
N GLY A 108 10.22 -6.97 20.48
CA GLY A 108 10.15 -7.51 19.12
C GLY A 108 11.49 -8.05 18.64
N GLY A 109 11.54 -9.31 18.19
CA GLY A 109 12.78 -9.95 17.71
C GLY A 109 12.98 -9.77 16.20
N TYR A 110 14.23 -9.73 15.79
CA TYR A 110 14.66 -9.57 14.40
C TYR A 110 14.00 -10.60 13.45
N TRP A 111 14.02 -11.88 13.79
CA TRP A 111 13.48 -12.94 12.93
C TRP A 111 11.98 -12.86 12.71
N ILE A 112 11.21 -12.54 13.74
CA ILE A 112 9.77 -12.35 13.58
C ILE A 112 9.51 -11.16 12.63
N ARG A 113 10.21 -10.06 12.82
CA ARG A 113 10.09 -8.86 11.98
C ARG A 113 10.39 -9.16 10.51
N THR A 114 11.54 -9.79 10.21
CA THR A 114 12.00 -10.02 8.84
C THR A 114 11.20 -11.11 8.12
N ILE A 115 10.84 -12.20 8.79
CA ILE A 115 9.99 -13.25 8.21
C ILE A 115 8.59 -12.67 7.94
N THR A 116 8.03 -11.92 8.89
CA THR A 116 6.72 -11.30 8.70
C THR A 116 6.76 -10.29 7.54
N MET A 117 7.85 -9.52 7.38
CA MET A 117 8.03 -8.63 6.23
C MET A 117 7.96 -9.40 4.91
N ALA A 118 8.71 -10.50 4.78
CA ALA A 118 8.70 -11.32 3.57
C ALA A 118 7.30 -11.88 3.27
N LEU A 119 6.60 -12.41 4.28
CA LEU A 119 5.24 -12.93 4.13
C LEU A 119 4.24 -11.82 3.78
N SER A 120 4.33 -10.66 4.45
CA SER A 120 3.49 -9.49 4.14
C SER A 120 3.72 -8.99 2.72
N THR A 121 4.96 -9.04 2.22
CA THR A 121 5.29 -8.67 0.84
C THR A 121 4.57 -9.56 -0.17
N VAL A 122 4.67 -10.88 0.01
CA VAL A 122 4.02 -11.85 -0.90
C VAL A 122 2.50 -11.64 -0.89
N MET A 123 1.92 -11.48 0.30
CA MET A 123 0.49 -11.28 0.46
C MET A 123 0.03 -9.95 -0.13
N PHE A 124 0.74 -8.85 0.12
CA PHE A 124 0.43 -7.53 -0.39
C PHE A 124 0.46 -7.49 -1.93
N ILE A 125 1.53 -8.03 -2.54
CA ILE A 125 1.65 -8.14 -3.99
C ILE A 125 0.52 -9.00 -4.55
N GLY A 126 0.21 -10.13 -3.91
CA GLY A 126 -0.85 -11.04 -4.34
C GLY A 126 -2.24 -10.38 -4.31
N VAL A 127 -2.54 -9.61 -3.25
CA VAL A 127 -3.81 -8.88 -3.11
C VAL A 127 -3.92 -7.78 -4.16
N ILE A 128 -2.86 -6.98 -4.36
CA ILE A 128 -2.86 -5.91 -5.37
C ILE A 128 -3.01 -6.51 -6.77
N ALA A 129 -2.27 -7.55 -7.09
CA ALA A 129 -2.38 -8.21 -8.40
C ALA A 129 -3.80 -8.76 -8.64
N TRP A 130 -4.39 -9.36 -7.61
CA TRP A 130 -5.77 -9.85 -7.69
C TRP A 130 -6.77 -8.72 -7.94
N PHE A 131 -6.66 -7.60 -7.21
CA PHE A 131 -7.51 -6.44 -7.39
C PHE A 131 -7.34 -5.82 -8.78
N GLN A 132 -6.09 -5.71 -9.25
CA GLN A 132 -5.79 -5.21 -10.59
C GLN A 132 -6.45 -6.07 -11.67
N VAL A 133 -6.38 -7.39 -11.54
CA VAL A 133 -7.02 -8.33 -12.49
C VAL A 133 -8.55 -8.19 -12.43
N ASP A 134 -9.15 -8.09 -11.23
CA ASP A 134 -10.60 -7.92 -11.06
C ASP A 134 -11.10 -6.62 -11.71
N LEU A 135 -10.40 -5.51 -11.48
CA LEU A 135 -10.72 -4.21 -12.08
C LEU A 135 -10.60 -4.24 -13.60
N LEU A 136 -9.48 -4.74 -14.14
CA LEU A 136 -9.29 -4.84 -15.59
C LEU A 136 -10.31 -5.76 -16.25
N ARG A 137 -10.74 -6.81 -15.55
CA ARG A 137 -11.80 -7.70 -16.03
C ARG A 137 -13.14 -6.97 -16.11
N LYS A 138 -13.50 -6.19 -15.08
CA LYS A 138 -14.74 -5.39 -15.05
C LYS A 138 -14.75 -4.32 -16.15
N ASP A 139 -13.60 -3.71 -16.42
CA ASP A 139 -13.43 -2.71 -17.50
C ASP A 139 -13.32 -3.33 -18.89
N GLY A 140 -13.35 -4.65 -19.03
CA GLY A 140 -13.15 -5.32 -20.33
C GLY A 140 -11.73 -5.17 -20.90
N GLN A 141 -10.75 -4.74 -20.08
CA GLN A 141 -9.37 -4.46 -20.49
C GLN A 141 -8.39 -5.60 -20.17
N LEU A 142 -8.87 -6.71 -19.62
CA LEU A 142 -8.01 -7.81 -19.16
C LEU A 142 -7.04 -8.33 -20.24
N PHE A 143 -7.47 -8.37 -21.50
CA PHE A 143 -6.67 -8.85 -22.63
C PHE A 143 -6.06 -7.73 -23.47
N ASN A 144 -6.06 -6.50 -22.98
CA ASN A 144 -5.37 -5.38 -23.64
C ASN A 144 -3.87 -5.42 -23.36
N TRP A 145 -3.13 -6.20 -24.14
CA TRP A 145 -1.68 -6.38 -23.99
C TRP A 145 -0.86 -5.09 -24.11
N LYS A 146 -1.37 -4.10 -24.83
CA LYS A 146 -0.73 -2.79 -24.93
C LYS A 146 -0.77 -2.05 -23.59
N SER A 147 -1.91 -2.07 -22.90
CA SER A 147 -2.07 -1.50 -21.56
C SER A 147 -1.21 -2.24 -20.53
N TRP A 148 -1.17 -3.58 -20.60
CA TRP A 148 -0.28 -4.37 -19.76
C TRP A 148 1.19 -4.02 -19.97
N GLY A 149 1.65 -3.91 -21.23
CA GLY A 149 3.03 -3.54 -21.54
C GLY A 149 3.40 -2.15 -21.02
N TYR A 150 2.49 -1.19 -21.15
CA TYR A 150 2.68 0.16 -20.60
C TYR A 150 2.74 0.13 -19.06
N GLY A 151 1.79 -0.52 -18.40
CA GLY A 151 1.75 -0.65 -16.94
C GLY A 151 3.00 -1.34 -16.38
N LEU A 152 3.41 -2.46 -16.96
CA LEU A 152 4.63 -3.17 -16.55
C LEU A 152 5.89 -2.31 -16.74
N LYS A 153 5.99 -1.56 -17.84
CA LYS A 153 7.11 -0.63 -18.06
C LYS A 153 7.12 0.48 -17.01
N THR A 154 5.97 1.03 -16.66
CA THR A 154 5.83 2.07 -15.63
C THR A 154 6.21 1.54 -14.26
N LEU A 155 5.82 0.30 -13.93
CA LEU A 155 6.12 -0.31 -12.63
C LEU A 155 7.57 -0.80 -12.52
N PHE A 156 8.10 -1.46 -13.54
CA PHE A 156 9.37 -2.18 -13.49
C PHE A 156 10.46 -1.63 -14.42
N GLY A 157 10.24 -0.47 -15.04
CA GLY A 157 11.24 0.14 -15.91
C GLY A 157 12.59 0.34 -15.20
N PRO A 158 13.74 0.04 -15.86
CA PRO A 158 15.05 -0.07 -15.17
C PRO A 158 15.57 1.26 -14.60
N ARG A 159 15.14 2.40 -15.15
CA ARG A 159 15.57 3.73 -14.69
C ARG A 159 14.51 4.47 -13.88
N ASN A 160 13.26 4.39 -14.31
CA ASN A 160 12.15 5.19 -13.77
C ASN A 160 10.95 4.32 -13.36
N GLY A 161 11.14 3.01 -13.19
CA GLY A 161 10.07 2.15 -12.70
C GLY A 161 9.72 2.46 -11.25
N TYR A 162 8.43 2.57 -10.98
CA TYR A 162 7.96 2.87 -9.63
C TYR A 162 8.46 1.85 -8.61
N LEU A 163 8.27 0.56 -8.89
CA LEU A 163 8.70 -0.52 -7.98
C LEU A 163 10.21 -0.73 -7.97
N THR A 164 10.93 -0.41 -9.05
CA THR A 164 12.39 -0.47 -9.03
C THR A 164 13.01 0.55 -8.09
N GLY A 165 12.39 1.72 -7.94
CA GLY A 165 12.79 2.73 -6.95
C GLY A 165 12.61 2.28 -5.49
N LEU A 166 11.72 1.33 -5.23
CA LEU A 166 11.44 0.83 -3.89
C LEU A 166 12.44 -0.24 -3.41
N ILE A 167 13.24 -0.84 -4.28
CA ILE A 167 14.12 -1.98 -3.92
C ILE A 167 15.10 -1.62 -2.81
N VAL A 168 15.79 -0.49 -2.93
CA VAL A 168 16.80 -0.08 -1.93
C VAL A 168 16.17 0.25 -0.58
N PRO A 169 15.12 1.11 -0.49
CA PRO A 169 14.41 1.34 0.77
C PRO A 169 13.81 0.07 1.37
N TYR A 170 13.24 -0.83 0.55
CA TYR A 170 12.73 -2.11 1.01
C TYR A 170 13.80 -2.96 1.70
N LEU A 171 15.00 -3.05 1.12
CA LEU A 171 16.11 -3.82 1.68
C LEU A 171 16.64 -3.23 2.99
N GLN A 172 16.45 -1.93 3.23
CA GLN A 172 16.84 -1.29 4.49
C GLN A 172 16.07 -1.85 5.69
N TYR A 173 14.86 -2.37 5.48
CA TYR A 173 14.06 -2.99 6.54
C TYR A 173 14.75 -4.20 7.18
N TYR A 174 15.61 -4.88 6.45
CA TYR A 174 16.32 -6.09 6.91
C TYR A 174 17.65 -5.79 7.64
N LYS A 175 18.00 -4.53 7.78
CA LYS A 175 19.15 -4.10 8.60
C LYS A 175 18.72 -3.87 10.04
#